data_27a11449cfa1e05bc8bb0b60df646297
#
_entry.id   27a11449cfa1e05bc8bb0b60df646297
#
_cell.length_a   1.000
_cell.length_b   1.000
_cell.length_c   1.000
_cell.angle_alpha   90.00
_cell.angle_beta   90.00
_cell.angle_gamma   90.00
#
_symmetry.space_group_name_H-M   'P 1'
#
loop_
_entity.id
_entity.type
_entity.pdbx_description
1 polymer ?
#
loop_
_entity_poly.entity_id
_entity_poly.type
_entity_poly.pdbx_seq_one_letter_code
_entity_poly.pdbx_strand_id
1 'polypeptide(L)'
;MVTFTFKSGVAAVLSIKSAKISYFASQMQEVNPSFNIQAPEIDFQTAQLFAEAGPMGLSLLVLGPDNCFSAVVIYPFSAELNDTEAAERLKEICTTENLLKKQYSKTHLFWAFTQSILVPAELMNADRNQNMLNLVFGDAKQGLIRSDFLYRHNLHNVYRLPEQLVDIFSNCLPLATQTHGFSCLVNNEIPAGNHLFSVFYSNSLTIMLCKEGKLQVIQNFNYTHTDDCVFHLLNVCKGFDVNPDSVMLHINGMIDKNSGLYAAVYKYFLQIEFDMLPEGYAYYEKIKDHPPHFFSHLFALASCV
;
A
#
# COMPACT_ATOMS: atom_id res chain seq x y z
N MET A 1 -45.12 -30.23 -45.24
CA MET A 1 -45.07 -30.53 -43.80
C MET A 1 -43.62 -30.63 -43.40
N VAL A 2 -43.04 -29.50 -42.95
CA VAL A 2 -41.63 -29.45 -42.58
C VAL A 2 -41.58 -29.12 -41.07
N THR A 3 -41.12 -30.11 -40.30
CA THR A 3 -41.01 -30.03 -38.84
C THR A 3 -39.61 -29.49 -38.53
N PHE A 4 -39.51 -28.25 -38.02
CA PHE A 4 -38.27 -27.72 -37.45
C PHE A 4 -38.16 -28.10 -35.99
N THR A 5 -37.19 -28.93 -35.65
CA THR A 5 -36.84 -29.26 -34.26
C THR A 5 -35.82 -28.24 -33.76
N PHE A 6 -36.24 -27.35 -32.87
CA PHE A 6 -35.36 -26.52 -32.06
C PHE A 6 -34.81 -27.33 -30.88
N LYS A 7 -33.60 -27.83 -31.02
CA LYS A 7 -32.82 -28.41 -29.90
C LYS A 7 -31.34 -28.06 -30.03
N SER A 8 -30.96 -26.83 -29.89
CA SER A 8 -29.53 -26.47 -29.83
C SER A 8 -29.17 -25.21 -29.01
N GLY A 9 -30.16 -24.41 -28.55
CA GLY A 9 -29.87 -23.18 -27.85
C GLY A 9 -29.44 -23.35 -26.38
N VAL A 10 -30.04 -24.28 -25.65
CA VAL A 10 -29.79 -24.46 -24.20
C VAL A 10 -28.46 -25.14 -23.92
N ALA A 11 -28.07 -26.14 -24.77
CA ALA A 11 -26.79 -26.80 -24.62
C ALA A 11 -25.59 -25.89 -24.92
N ALA A 12 -25.71 -24.97 -25.89
CA ALA A 12 -24.67 -23.98 -26.21
C ALA A 12 -24.48 -22.95 -25.11
N VAL A 13 -25.57 -22.45 -24.49
CA VAL A 13 -25.50 -21.50 -23.38
C VAL A 13 -24.92 -22.11 -22.10
N LEU A 14 -25.22 -23.37 -21.82
CA LEU A 14 -24.63 -24.14 -20.71
C LEU A 14 -23.14 -24.45 -20.96
N SER A 15 -22.75 -24.75 -22.19
CA SER A 15 -21.36 -25.00 -22.59
C SER A 15 -20.51 -23.72 -22.47
N ILE A 16 -21.04 -22.56 -22.88
CA ILE A 16 -20.35 -21.25 -22.77
C ILE A 16 -20.22 -20.82 -21.30
N LYS A 17 -21.24 -21.05 -20.47
CA LYS A 17 -21.15 -20.79 -19.03
C LYS A 17 -20.14 -21.72 -18.34
N SER A 18 -20.16 -23.01 -18.69
CA SER A 18 -19.20 -23.99 -18.15
C SER A 18 -17.76 -23.71 -18.62
N ALA A 19 -17.56 -23.34 -19.87
CA ALA A 19 -16.25 -22.97 -20.39
C ALA A 19 -15.72 -21.64 -19.78
N LYS A 20 -16.58 -20.65 -19.55
CA LYS A 20 -16.21 -19.44 -18.80
C LYS A 20 -15.89 -19.76 -17.34
N ILE A 21 -16.65 -20.59 -16.68
CA ILE A 21 -16.39 -21.01 -15.29
C ILE A 21 -15.08 -21.80 -15.20
N SER A 22 -14.80 -22.72 -16.14
CA SER A 22 -13.53 -23.46 -16.17
C SER A 22 -12.35 -22.59 -16.59
N TYR A 23 -12.54 -21.58 -17.45
CA TYR A 23 -11.51 -20.59 -17.80
C TYR A 23 -11.19 -19.68 -16.62
N PHE A 24 -12.19 -19.21 -15.87
CA PHE A 24 -11.98 -18.48 -14.62
C PHE A 24 -11.36 -19.36 -13.52
N ALA A 25 -11.77 -20.60 -13.38
CA ALA A 25 -11.18 -21.54 -12.41
C ALA A 25 -9.73 -21.92 -12.75
N SER A 26 -9.33 -21.94 -14.03
CA SER A 26 -7.95 -22.21 -14.44
C SER A 26 -7.01 -20.98 -14.32
N GLN A 27 -7.55 -19.78 -14.13
CA GLN A 27 -6.80 -18.54 -13.86
C GLN A 27 -6.76 -18.14 -12.39
N MET A 28 -7.41 -18.87 -11.49
CA MET A 28 -7.20 -18.69 -10.05
C MET A 28 -5.83 -19.29 -9.69
N GLN A 29 -4.75 -18.59 -10.01
CA GLN A 29 -3.48 -18.81 -9.33
C GLN A 29 -3.75 -18.62 -7.83
N GLU A 30 -3.43 -19.65 -7.04
CA GLU A 30 -3.46 -19.53 -5.57
C GLU A 30 -2.78 -18.22 -5.16
N VAL A 31 -3.46 -17.43 -4.32
CA VAL A 31 -2.89 -16.17 -3.82
C VAL A 31 -1.85 -16.53 -2.77
N ASN A 32 -0.62 -16.68 -3.21
CA ASN A 32 0.50 -17.00 -2.33
C ASN A 32 1.24 -15.73 -1.92
N PRO A 33 1.63 -15.59 -0.65
CA PRO A 33 2.44 -14.47 -0.21
C PRO A 33 3.86 -14.56 -0.79
N SER A 34 4.44 -13.44 -1.17
CA SER A 34 5.86 -13.35 -1.54
C SER A 34 6.78 -13.46 -0.34
N PHE A 35 6.29 -13.00 0.83
CA PHE A 35 6.94 -13.18 2.11
C PHE A 35 5.95 -13.76 3.10
N ASN A 36 6.34 -14.85 3.76
CA ASN A 36 5.58 -15.49 4.82
C ASN A 36 6.55 -15.86 5.96
N ILE A 37 6.86 -14.87 6.77
CA ILE A 37 7.79 -14.97 7.88
C ILE A 37 6.97 -14.90 9.16
N GLN A 38 6.92 -15.97 9.94
CA GLN A 38 6.17 -16.02 11.18
C GLN A 38 6.99 -16.76 12.23
N ALA A 39 7.05 -16.20 13.45
CA ALA A 39 7.60 -16.91 14.58
C ALA A 39 6.74 -18.14 14.92
N PRO A 40 7.31 -19.23 15.41
CA PRO A 40 6.58 -20.48 15.68
C PRO A 40 5.54 -20.31 16.78
N GLU A 41 5.78 -19.41 17.73
CA GLU A 41 4.90 -19.14 18.85
C GLU A 41 4.59 -17.64 18.90
N ILE A 42 3.31 -17.28 18.80
CA ILE A 42 2.80 -15.90 18.89
C ILE A 42 1.61 -15.90 19.83
N ASP A 43 1.67 -15.12 20.91
CA ASP A 43 0.52 -14.86 21.77
C ASP A 43 -0.37 -13.77 21.12
N PHE A 44 -1.32 -14.22 20.32
CA PHE A 44 -2.21 -13.32 19.59
C PHE A 44 -3.10 -12.45 20.49
N GLN A 45 -3.44 -12.90 21.69
CA GLN A 45 -4.33 -12.14 22.60
C GLN A 45 -3.69 -10.85 23.12
N THR A 46 -2.38 -10.85 23.28
CA THR A 46 -1.60 -9.68 23.71
C THR A 46 -0.95 -8.92 22.56
N ALA A 47 -0.78 -9.58 21.40
CA ALA A 47 -0.18 -8.99 20.22
C ALA A 47 -1.10 -7.97 19.53
N GLN A 48 -0.51 -7.14 18.67
CA GLN A 48 -1.20 -6.20 17.81
C GLN A 48 -1.01 -6.62 16.34
N LEU A 49 -2.07 -6.49 15.55
CA LEU A 49 -2.04 -6.69 14.10
C LEU A 49 -2.01 -5.34 13.38
N PHE A 50 -1.09 -5.20 12.45
CA PHE A 50 -1.02 -4.09 11.50
C PHE A 50 -1.22 -4.64 10.10
N ALA A 51 -2.20 -4.12 9.39
CA ALA A 51 -2.49 -4.48 8.01
C ALA A 51 -2.37 -3.25 7.12
N GLU A 52 -1.61 -3.31 6.04
CA GLU A 52 -1.60 -2.31 4.99
C GLU A 52 -2.30 -2.90 3.77
N ALA A 53 -3.37 -2.24 3.30
CA ALA A 53 -4.20 -2.70 2.20
C ALA A 53 -4.35 -1.64 1.12
N GLY A 54 -4.10 -2.03 -0.13
CA GLY A 54 -4.18 -1.13 -1.28
C GLY A 54 -4.19 -1.87 -2.61
N PRO A 55 -4.14 -1.15 -3.73
CA PRO A 55 -4.10 -1.75 -5.06
C PRO A 55 -2.82 -2.57 -5.31
N MET A 56 -1.78 -2.37 -4.50
CA MET A 56 -0.52 -3.11 -4.60
C MET A 56 -0.52 -4.42 -3.82
N GLY A 57 -1.56 -4.70 -3.03
CA GLY A 57 -1.69 -5.93 -2.27
C GLY A 57 -2.09 -5.74 -0.81
N LEU A 58 -1.73 -6.72 -0.02
CA LEU A 58 -1.94 -6.74 1.43
C LEU A 58 -0.63 -7.11 2.14
N SER A 59 -0.24 -6.29 3.10
CA SER A 59 0.88 -6.58 3.99
C SER A 59 0.36 -6.72 5.43
N LEU A 60 0.84 -7.72 6.16
CA LEU A 60 0.45 -7.99 7.53
C LEU A 60 1.70 -8.03 8.42
N LEU A 61 1.64 -7.35 9.56
CA LEU A 61 2.66 -7.39 10.60
C LEU A 61 2.01 -7.78 11.93
N VAL A 62 2.73 -8.53 12.74
CA VAL A 62 2.32 -8.84 14.12
C VAL A 62 3.40 -8.36 15.07
N LEU A 63 3.00 -7.50 16.01
CA LEU A 63 3.84 -6.97 17.09
C LEU A 63 3.41 -7.59 18.41
N GLY A 64 4.32 -8.28 19.08
CA GLY A 64 4.12 -8.86 20.40
C GLY A 64 4.18 -7.81 21.52
N PRO A 65 3.79 -8.19 22.76
CA PRO A 65 3.75 -7.29 23.90
C PRO A 65 5.14 -6.80 24.37
N ASP A 66 6.19 -7.52 23.99
CA ASP A 66 7.60 -7.22 24.27
C ASP A 66 8.23 -6.30 23.20
N ASN A 67 7.43 -5.63 22.40
CA ASN A 67 7.86 -4.84 21.24
C ASN A 67 8.65 -5.67 20.22
N CYS A 68 8.37 -6.97 20.10
CA CYS A 68 8.98 -7.83 19.11
C CYS A 68 8.06 -8.04 17.90
N PHE A 69 8.49 -7.64 16.72
CA PHE A 69 7.83 -8.02 15.47
C PHE A 69 8.04 -9.50 15.20
N SER A 70 6.97 -10.26 15.31
CA SER A 70 6.96 -11.73 15.25
C SER A 70 6.48 -12.29 13.91
N ALA A 71 5.83 -11.47 13.07
CA ALA A 71 5.43 -11.88 11.73
C ALA A 71 5.45 -10.75 10.71
N VAL A 72 5.78 -11.11 9.46
CA VAL A 72 5.64 -10.31 8.24
C VAL A 72 5.08 -11.22 7.16
N VAL A 73 3.92 -10.88 6.62
CA VAL A 73 3.31 -11.60 5.48
C VAL A 73 2.91 -10.58 4.43
N ILE A 74 3.37 -10.78 3.18
CA ILE A 74 3.14 -9.83 2.09
C ILE A 74 2.56 -10.56 0.89
N TYR A 75 1.37 -10.14 0.46
CA TYR A 75 0.66 -10.56 -0.74
C TYR A 75 0.74 -9.45 -1.79
N PRO A 76 1.69 -9.47 -2.72
CA PRO A 76 1.76 -8.46 -3.78
C PRO A 76 0.72 -8.74 -4.85
N PHE A 77 0.14 -7.67 -5.40
CA PHE A 77 -0.76 -7.76 -6.55
C PHE A 77 -0.05 -7.32 -7.83
N SER A 78 -0.46 -7.92 -8.95
CA SER A 78 -0.02 -7.49 -10.28
C SER A 78 -0.64 -6.13 -10.62
N ALA A 79 0.11 -5.30 -11.33
CA ALA A 79 -0.37 -4.01 -11.87
C ALA A 79 -1.54 -4.14 -12.84
N GLU A 80 -1.75 -5.34 -13.38
CA GLU A 80 -2.80 -5.62 -14.37
C GLU A 80 -4.17 -5.85 -13.74
N LEU A 81 -4.25 -6.01 -12.40
CA LEU A 81 -5.51 -6.22 -11.71
C LEU A 81 -6.34 -4.92 -11.69
N ASN A 82 -7.59 -5.02 -12.13
CA ASN A 82 -8.55 -3.97 -11.92
C ASN A 82 -9.12 -4.02 -10.47
N ASP A 83 -9.84 -2.97 -10.07
CA ASP A 83 -10.38 -2.84 -8.70
C ASP A 83 -11.25 -4.04 -8.27
N THR A 84 -12.01 -4.62 -9.19
CA THR A 84 -12.87 -5.78 -8.90
C THR A 84 -12.04 -7.04 -8.65
N GLU A 85 -11.03 -7.28 -9.48
CA GLU A 85 -10.11 -8.40 -9.32
C GLU A 85 -9.28 -8.27 -8.05
N ALA A 86 -8.81 -7.07 -7.72
CA ALA A 86 -8.11 -6.77 -6.47
C ALA A 86 -9.01 -7.04 -5.25
N ALA A 87 -10.29 -6.64 -5.32
CA ALA A 87 -11.27 -6.90 -4.27
C ALA A 87 -11.55 -8.40 -4.07
N GLU A 88 -11.68 -9.16 -5.17
CA GLU A 88 -11.84 -10.61 -5.10
C GLU A 88 -10.62 -11.30 -4.46
N ARG A 89 -9.41 -10.87 -4.82
CA ARG A 89 -8.16 -11.37 -4.22
C ARG A 89 -8.08 -11.05 -2.73
N LEU A 90 -8.38 -9.83 -2.32
CA LEU A 90 -8.41 -9.44 -0.90
C LEU A 90 -9.43 -10.25 -0.12
N LYS A 91 -10.62 -10.49 -0.69
CA LYS A 91 -11.64 -11.33 -0.07
C LYS A 91 -11.16 -12.76 0.10
N GLU A 92 -10.46 -13.33 -0.88
CA GLU A 92 -9.84 -14.66 -0.79
C GLU A 92 -8.80 -14.70 0.34
N ILE A 93 -7.88 -13.73 0.40
CA ILE A 93 -6.87 -13.62 1.48
C ILE A 93 -7.57 -13.51 2.84
N CYS A 94 -8.59 -12.68 2.98
CA CYS A 94 -9.36 -12.54 4.22
C CYS A 94 -9.98 -13.86 4.69
N THR A 95 -10.29 -14.78 3.76
CA THR A 95 -10.86 -16.08 4.10
C THR A 95 -9.83 -17.18 4.33
N THR A 96 -8.63 -17.05 3.74
CA THR A 96 -7.59 -18.09 3.78
C THR A 96 -6.49 -17.79 4.79
N GLU A 97 -6.08 -16.51 4.93
CA GLU A 97 -4.97 -16.12 5.79
C GLU A 97 -5.30 -16.31 7.28
N ASN A 98 -4.46 -17.09 7.95
CA ASN A 98 -4.67 -17.44 9.35
C ASN A 98 -4.45 -16.27 10.32
N LEU A 99 -3.55 -15.35 10.01
CA LEU A 99 -3.32 -14.16 10.85
C LEU A 99 -4.58 -13.29 10.94
N LEU A 100 -5.34 -13.18 9.85
CA LEU A 100 -6.58 -12.38 9.83
C LEU A 100 -7.75 -13.02 10.61
N LYS A 101 -7.63 -14.32 10.97
CA LYS A 101 -8.65 -15.05 11.77
C LYS A 101 -8.38 -15.04 13.27
N LYS A 102 -7.25 -14.48 13.68
CA LYS A 102 -6.87 -14.44 15.12
C LYS A 102 -7.49 -13.24 15.81
N GLN A 103 -7.62 -13.33 17.12
CA GLN A 103 -8.00 -12.20 17.96
C GLN A 103 -6.75 -11.51 18.49
N TYR A 104 -6.70 -10.21 18.33
CA TYR A 104 -5.59 -9.36 18.76
C TYR A 104 -6.03 -8.38 19.83
N SER A 105 -5.08 -7.90 20.63
CA SER A 105 -5.34 -6.83 21.61
C SER A 105 -5.73 -5.53 20.92
N LYS A 106 -5.11 -5.25 19.75
CA LYS A 106 -5.43 -4.13 18.87
C LYS A 106 -5.24 -4.55 17.43
N THR A 107 -5.99 -3.93 16.54
CA THR A 107 -5.85 -4.10 15.09
C THR A 107 -5.86 -2.75 14.42
N HIS A 108 -4.90 -2.53 13.51
CA HIS A 108 -4.75 -1.30 12.75
C HIS A 108 -4.76 -1.63 11.27
N LEU A 109 -5.58 -0.90 10.50
CA LEU A 109 -5.66 -1.02 9.04
C LEU A 109 -5.21 0.30 8.41
N PHE A 110 -4.15 0.22 7.64
CA PHE A 110 -3.61 1.34 6.87
C PHE A 110 -4.05 1.22 5.41
N TRP A 111 -4.71 2.26 4.92
CA TRP A 111 -5.10 2.33 3.53
C TRP A 111 -3.96 2.88 2.67
N ALA A 112 -3.55 2.13 1.65
CA ALA A 112 -2.49 2.52 0.72
C ALA A 112 -3.06 2.85 -0.67
N PHE A 113 -4.12 3.67 -0.70
CA PHE A 113 -4.76 4.12 -1.94
C PHE A 113 -4.16 5.43 -2.45
N THR A 114 -4.07 5.55 -3.78
CA THR A 114 -3.35 6.66 -4.43
C THR A 114 -4.15 7.95 -4.52
N GLN A 115 -5.49 7.87 -4.45
CA GLN A 115 -6.36 9.05 -4.52
C GLN A 115 -6.45 9.76 -3.16
N SER A 116 -5.43 10.54 -2.88
CA SER A 116 -5.22 11.24 -1.61
C SER A 116 -4.64 12.62 -1.87
N ILE A 117 -5.14 13.63 -1.18
CA ILE A 117 -4.66 15.02 -1.25
C ILE A 117 -4.48 15.60 0.15
N LEU A 118 -3.48 16.45 0.30
CA LEU A 118 -3.27 17.22 1.53
C LEU A 118 -3.99 18.56 1.44
N VAL A 119 -4.86 18.82 2.40
CA VAL A 119 -5.69 20.04 2.46
C VAL A 119 -5.36 20.81 3.73
N PRO A 120 -4.97 22.11 3.68
CA PRO A 120 -4.84 22.92 4.86
C PRO A 120 -6.10 22.92 5.73
N ALA A 121 -5.94 22.83 7.05
CA ALA A 121 -7.08 22.72 7.97
C ALA A 121 -8.07 23.89 7.82
N GLU A 122 -7.58 25.07 7.48
CA GLU A 122 -8.37 26.28 7.24
C GLU A 122 -9.26 26.19 5.98
N LEU A 123 -8.86 25.36 5.01
CA LEU A 123 -9.58 25.13 3.76
C LEU A 123 -10.43 23.89 3.80
N MET A 124 -10.34 23.10 4.89
CA MET A 124 -11.08 21.85 5.04
C MET A 124 -12.59 22.11 5.05
N ASN A 125 -13.29 21.43 4.15
CA ASN A 125 -14.73 21.46 4.07
C ASN A 125 -15.26 20.11 3.56
N ALA A 126 -15.98 19.39 4.40
CA ALA A 126 -16.45 18.04 4.09
C ALA A 126 -17.29 18.00 2.79
N ASP A 127 -18.12 19.02 2.54
CA ASP A 127 -18.97 19.08 1.34
C ASP A 127 -18.18 19.33 0.04
N ARG A 128 -16.94 19.83 0.15
CA ARG A 128 -16.07 20.13 -0.99
C ARG A 128 -15.00 19.07 -1.24
N ASN A 129 -14.79 18.16 -0.31
CA ASN A 129 -13.72 17.15 -0.39
C ASN A 129 -13.84 16.31 -1.67
N GLN A 130 -15.05 15.91 -2.05
CA GLN A 130 -15.29 15.18 -3.29
C GLN A 130 -14.87 16.00 -4.52
N ASN A 131 -15.21 17.28 -4.56
CA ASN A 131 -14.86 18.15 -5.67
C ASN A 131 -13.35 18.38 -5.77
N MET A 132 -12.65 18.50 -4.63
CA MET A 132 -11.19 18.61 -4.60
C MET A 132 -10.52 17.34 -5.13
N LEU A 133 -10.97 16.16 -4.70
CA LEU A 133 -10.48 14.89 -5.23
C LEU A 133 -10.79 14.72 -6.72
N ASN A 134 -12.00 15.11 -7.16
CA ASN A 134 -12.39 15.06 -8.56
C ASN A 134 -11.54 16.00 -9.44
N LEU A 135 -11.15 17.16 -8.91
CA LEU A 135 -10.29 18.10 -9.63
C LEU A 135 -8.91 17.50 -9.93
N VAL A 136 -8.38 16.70 -9.02
CA VAL A 136 -7.02 16.10 -9.14
C VAL A 136 -7.06 14.76 -9.86
N PHE A 137 -8.04 13.90 -9.54
CA PHE A 137 -8.06 12.50 -10.00
C PHE A 137 -9.18 12.19 -11.00
N GLY A 138 -9.96 13.20 -11.39
CA GLY A 138 -11.14 13.02 -12.24
C GLY A 138 -12.37 12.59 -11.47
N ASP A 139 -13.51 12.60 -12.18
CA ASP A 139 -14.80 12.24 -11.61
C ASP A 139 -14.89 10.74 -11.35
N ALA A 140 -14.94 10.35 -10.09
CA ALA A 140 -15.27 9.00 -9.70
C ALA A 140 -16.71 8.96 -9.21
N LYS A 141 -17.50 8.08 -9.81
CA LYS A 141 -18.93 7.92 -9.49
C LYS A 141 -19.19 7.22 -8.17
N GLN A 142 -18.23 6.48 -7.64
CA GLN A 142 -18.33 5.64 -6.44
C GLN A 142 -17.06 5.74 -5.61
N GLY A 143 -17.20 5.68 -4.31
CA GLY A 143 -16.10 5.66 -3.34
C GLY A 143 -16.42 6.44 -2.08
N LEU A 144 -15.97 5.92 -0.96
CA LEU A 144 -16.09 6.57 0.34
C LEU A 144 -14.97 7.58 0.52
N ILE A 145 -15.33 8.82 0.87
CA ILE A 145 -14.37 9.87 1.17
C ILE A 145 -14.14 9.89 2.67
N ARG A 146 -12.88 9.88 3.05
CA ARG A 146 -12.43 9.99 4.43
C ARG A 146 -11.36 11.04 4.55
N SER A 147 -11.07 11.44 5.79
CA SER A 147 -9.97 12.36 6.07
C SER A 147 -9.34 12.06 7.42
N ASP A 148 -8.03 12.18 7.48
CA ASP A 148 -7.22 12.09 8.69
C ASP A 148 -6.63 13.47 8.99
N PHE A 149 -6.68 13.91 10.25
CA PHE A 149 -6.06 15.17 10.66
C PHE A 149 -4.58 14.97 11.00
N LEU A 150 -3.73 15.73 10.35
CA LEU A 150 -2.28 15.70 10.50
C LEU A 150 -1.86 16.86 11.42
N TYR A 151 -1.89 16.62 12.72
CA TYR A 151 -1.75 17.65 13.74
C TYR A 151 -0.39 18.39 13.68
N ARG A 152 0.69 17.72 13.28
CA ARG A 152 2.02 18.34 13.18
C ARG A 152 2.10 19.40 12.09
N HIS A 153 1.29 19.28 11.06
CA HIS A 153 1.33 20.15 9.88
C HIS A 153 0.10 21.03 9.73
N ASN A 154 -0.90 20.88 10.62
CA ASN A 154 -2.20 21.53 10.51
C ASN A 154 -2.86 21.30 9.13
N LEU A 155 -2.80 20.06 8.66
CA LEU A 155 -3.35 19.58 7.38
C LEU A 155 -4.36 18.48 7.61
N HIS A 156 -5.23 18.26 6.63
CA HIS A 156 -5.99 17.04 6.49
C HIS A 156 -5.49 16.25 5.28
N ASN A 157 -5.28 14.95 5.46
CA ASN A 157 -5.18 14.03 4.35
C ASN A 157 -6.59 13.61 3.97
N VAL A 158 -7.08 14.04 2.81
CA VAL A 158 -8.41 13.68 2.28
C VAL A 158 -8.21 12.64 1.20
N TYR A 159 -8.90 11.51 1.31
CA TYR A 159 -8.70 10.38 0.42
C TYR A 159 -9.99 9.65 0.07
N ARG A 160 -9.96 8.92 -1.05
CA ARG A 160 -11.08 8.12 -1.55
C ARG A 160 -10.74 6.63 -1.49
N LEU A 161 -11.68 5.85 -0.96
CA LEU A 161 -11.60 4.40 -0.85
C LEU A 161 -12.70 3.73 -1.67
N PRO A 162 -12.40 2.65 -2.40
CA PRO A 162 -13.44 1.82 -3.02
C PRO A 162 -14.36 1.20 -1.96
N GLU A 163 -15.68 1.39 -2.10
CA GLU A 163 -16.67 0.89 -1.13
C GLU A 163 -16.55 -0.61 -0.88
N GLN A 164 -16.37 -1.39 -1.95
CA GLN A 164 -16.24 -2.85 -1.86
C GLN A 164 -15.10 -3.29 -0.95
N LEU A 165 -13.98 -2.56 -0.95
CA LEU A 165 -12.83 -2.89 -0.10
C LEU A 165 -13.08 -2.51 1.36
N VAL A 166 -13.73 -1.37 1.59
CA VAL A 166 -14.15 -0.99 2.94
C VAL A 166 -15.10 -2.04 3.53
N ASP A 167 -16.03 -2.55 2.74
CA ASP A 167 -16.95 -3.62 3.17
C ASP A 167 -16.23 -4.93 3.48
N ILE A 168 -15.26 -5.33 2.64
CA ILE A 168 -14.45 -6.54 2.86
C ILE A 168 -13.70 -6.43 4.20
N PHE A 169 -12.98 -5.32 4.42
CA PHE A 169 -12.21 -5.16 5.65
C PHE A 169 -13.07 -4.87 6.89
N SER A 170 -14.23 -4.24 6.73
CA SER A 170 -15.20 -4.09 7.83
C SER A 170 -15.72 -5.44 8.33
N ASN A 171 -15.81 -6.43 7.45
CA ASN A 171 -16.20 -7.79 7.82
C ASN A 171 -14.99 -8.62 8.32
N CYS A 172 -13.82 -8.44 7.72
CA CYS A 172 -12.60 -9.18 8.04
C CYS A 172 -11.97 -8.70 9.36
N LEU A 173 -11.89 -7.39 9.56
CA LEU A 173 -11.27 -6.72 10.70
C LEU A 173 -12.21 -5.66 11.30
N PRO A 174 -13.35 -6.08 11.90
CA PRO A 174 -14.44 -5.18 12.29
C PRO A 174 -14.06 -4.17 13.39
N LEU A 175 -13.02 -4.45 14.17
CA LEU A 175 -12.56 -3.59 15.26
C LEU A 175 -11.27 -2.83 14.90
N ALA A 176 -10.83 -2.87 13.65
CA ALA A 176 -9.61 -2.20 13.24
C ALA A 176 -9.77 -0.67 13.27
N THR A 177 -8.81 -0.01 13.90
CA THR A 177 -8.59 1.43 13.71
C THR A 177 -8.09 1.66 12.29
N GLN A 178 -8.70 2.58 11.55
CA GLN A 178 -8.39 2.78 10.14
C GLN A 178 -7.76 4.15 9.91
N THR A 179 -6.66 4.19 9.20
CA THR A 179 -5.90 5.41 8.87
C THR A 179 -5.29 5.25 7.47
N HIS A 180 -5.03 6.34 6.77
CA HIS A 180 -4.31 6.28 5.50
C HIS A 180 -2.80 6.18 5.74
N GLY A 181 -2.07 5.36 4.96
CA GLY A 181 -0.62 5.19 5.10
C GLY A 181 0.15 6.51 4.96
N PHE A 182 -0.26 7.40 4.06
CA PHE A 182 0.35 8.74 3.94
C PHE A 182 0.21 9.56 5.21
N SER A 183 -0.91 9.43 5.93
CA SER A 183 -1.13 10.14 7.19
C SER A 183 -0.08 9.76 8.24
N CYS A 184 0.32 8.48 8.26
CA CYS A 184 1.38 8.01 9.13
C CYS A 184 2.75 8.55 8.69
N LEU A 185 3.10 8.39 7.42
CA LEU A 185 4.40 8.83 6.90
C LEU A 185 4.62 10.32 7.11
N VAL A 186 3.59 11.14 6.87
CA VAL A 186 3.65 12.61 7.02
C VAL A 186 3.76 13.04 8.48
N ASN A 187 3.12 12.31 9.40
CA ASN A 187 3.17 12.65 10.84
C ASN A 187 4.49 12.27 11.52
N ASN A 188 5.39 11.57 10.85
CA ASN A 188 6.72 11.30 11.37
C ASN A 188 7.55 12.61 11.48
N GLU A 189 8.60 12.55 12.26
CA GLU A 189 9.53 13.67 12.39
C GLU A 189 10.27 13.88 11.06
N ILE A 190 10.25 15.11 10.56
CA ILE A 190 10.93 15.50 9.33
C ILE A 190 12.32 16.02 9.70
N PRO A 191 13.40 15.40 9.23
CA PRO A 191 14.75 15.89 9.49
C PRO A 191 15.00 17.24 8.81
N ALA A 192 15.96 17.99 9.33
CA ALA A 192 16.36 19.26 8.74
C ALA A 192 17.07 19.03 7.40
N GLY A 193 16.86 19.95 6.44
CA GLY A 193 17.44 19.86 5.10
C GLY A 193 16.44 19.40 4.04
N ASN A 194 16.99 18.90 2.92
CA ASN A 194 16.21 18.41 1.80
C ASN A 194 16.26 16.89 1.76
N HIS A 195 15.11 16.26 1.91
CA HIS A 195 14.96 14.81 1.96
C HIS A 195 13.89 14.33 0.99
N LEU A 196 14.20 13.29 0.24
CA LEU A 196 13.31 12.61 -0.68
C LEU A 196 13.13 11.17 -0.18
N PHE A 197 12.00 10.89 0.46
CA PHE A 197 11.66 9.54 0.92
C PHE A 197 10.95 8.79 -0.18
N SER A 198 11.37 7.56 -0.46
CA SER A 198 10.81 6.74 -1.52
C SER A 198 10.51 5.33 -1.02
N VAL A 199 9.29 4.85 -1.30
CA VAL A 199 8.88 3.47 -1.04
C VAL A 199 8.60 2.79 -2.36
N PHE A 200 9.42 1.81 -2.71
CA PHE A 200 9.30 1.04 -3.94
C PHE A 200 8.44 -0.19 -3.72
N TYR A 201 7.30 -0.25 -4.40
CA TYR A 201 6.50 -1.45 -4.58
C TYR A 201 6.83 -2.09 -5.93
N SER A 202 6.22 -3.24 -6.25
CA SER A 202 6.53 -3.96 -7.49
C SER A 202 6.26 -3.14 -8.77
N ASN A 203 5.31 -2.22 -8.76
CA ASN A 203 4.86 -1.44 -9.93
C ASN A 203 4.39 -0.02 -9.56
N SER A 204 4.67 0.41 -8.36
CA SER A 204 4.40 1.78 -7.91
C SER A 204 5.46 2.29 -6.97
N LEU A 205 5.58 3.60 -6.91
CA LEU A 205 6.56 4.33 -6.14
C LEU A 205 5.85 5.43 -5.37
N THR A 206 5.89 5.37 -4.04
CA THR A 206 5.49 6.49 -3.20
C THR A 206 6.67 7.40 -2.98
N ILE A 207 6.50 8.70 -3.25
CA ILE A 207 7.52 9.73 -3.05
C ILE A 207 6.98 10.76 -2.07
N MET A 208 7.76 11.07 -1.03
CA MET A 208 7.53 12.20 -0.13
C MET A 208 8.76 13.12 -0.18
N LEU A 209 8.53 14.39 -0.53
CA LEU A 209 9.58 15.41 -0.54
C LEU A 209 9.42 16.35 0.64
N CYS A 210 10.50 16.52 1.38
CA CYS A 210 10.66 17.54 2.41
C CYS A 210 11.79 18.47 2.00
N LYS A 211 11.50 19.79 1.94
CA LYS A 211 12.47 20.84 1.62
C LYS A 211 12.64 21.75 2.83
N GLU A 212 13.89 21.94 3.28
CA GLU A 212 14.22 22.76 4.45
C GLU A 212 13.42 22.34 5.71
N GLY A 213 13.26 21.02 5.91
CA GLY A 213 12.50 20.46 7.03
C GLY A 213 10.98 20.64 6.93
N LYS A 214 10.45 21.02 5.78
CA LYS A 214 9.01 21.20 5.55
C LYS A 214 8.49 20.26 4.47
N LEU A 215 7.38 19.59 4.77
CA LEU A 215 6.68 18.79 3.78
C LEU A 215 6.26 19.63 2.57
N GLN A 216 6.57 19.15 1.37
CA GLN A 216 6.17 19.77 0.11
C GLN A 216 5.10 18.95 -0.59
N VAL A 217 5.31 17.64 -0.71
CA VAL A 217 4.40 16.72 -1.42
C VAL A 217 4.58 15.31 -0.88
N ILE A 218 3.50 14.54 -0.90
CA ILE A 218 3.51 13.08 -0.86
C ILE A 218 2.58 12.57 -1.93
N GLN A 219 3.05 11.66 -2.79
CA GLN A 219 2.28 11.13 -3.90
C GLN A 219 2.79 9.75 -4.30
N ASN A 220 1.89 8.93 -4.85
CA ASN A 220 2.21 7.65 -5.46
C ASN A 220 2.21 7.78 -6.98
N PHE A 221 3.14 7.09 -7.63
CA PHE A 221 3.32 7.04 -9.07
C PHE A 221 3.39 5.59 -9.52
N ASN A 222 2.65 5.24 -10.56
CA ASN A 222 2.79 3.94 -11.19
C ASN A 222 4.01 3.94 -12.12
N TYR A 223 4.69 2.80 -12.24
CA TYR A 223 5.78 2.62 -13.17
C TYR A 223 5.72 1.21 -13.80
N THR A 224 6.21 1.10 -15.01
CA THR A 224 6.38 -0.16 -15.73
C THR A 224 7.85 -0.45 -16.05
N HIS A 225 8.63 0.61 -16.19
CA HIS A 225 10.04 0.53 -16.52
C HIS A 225 10.88 1.27 -15.46
N THR A 226 12.14 0.87 -15.34
CA THR A 226 13.12 1.50 -14.44
C THR A 226 13.22 3.02 -14.67
N ASP A 227 13.19 3.45 -15.95
CA ASP A 227 13.31 4.85 -16.30
C ASP A 227 12.11 5.69 -15.83
N ASP A 228 10.93 5.10 -15.69
CA ASP A 228 9.75 5.78 -15.14
C ASP A 228 10.00 6.19 -13.69
N CYS A 229 10.61 5.31 -12.88
CA CYS A 229 10.96 5.61 -11.50
C CYS A 229 11.92 6.80 -11.41
N VAL A 230 12.98 6.76 -12.22
CA VAL A 230 13.97 7.85 -12.29
C VAL A 230 13.30 9.14 -12.72
N PHE A 231 12.43 9.08 -13.75
CA PHE A 231 11.67 10.23 -14.22
C PHE A 231 10.82 10.85 -13.11
N HIS A 232 10.08 10.03 -12.35
CA HIS A 232 9.22 10.53 -11.25
C HIS A 232 10.03 11.18 -10.14
N LEU A 233 11.13 10.56 -9.70
CA LEU A 233 12.03 11.13 -8.69
C LEU A 233 12.60 12.49 -9.13
N LEU A 234 13.12 12.56 -10.36
CA LEU A 234 13.68 13.80 -10.92
C LEU A 234 12.62 14.87 -11.16
N ASN A 235 11.41 14.47 -11.60
CA ASN A 235 10.31 15.39 -11.84
C ASN A 235 9.79 16.03 -10.54
N VAL A 236 9.74 15.26 -9.44
CA VAL A 236 9.42 15.81 -8.12
C VAL A 236 10.50 16.80 -7.68
N CYS A 237 11.78 16.44 -7.79
CA CYS A 237 12.88 17.36 -7.47
C CYS A 237 12.79 18.65 -8.28
N LYS A 238 12.57 18.56 -9.60
CA LYS A 238 12.43 19.72 -10.50
C LYS A 238 11.22 20.57 -10.15
N GLY A 239 10.07 19.96 -9.84
CA GLY A 239 8.83 20.67 -9.53
C GLY A 239 8.92 21.54 -8.28
N PHE A 240 9.81 21.19 -7.34
CA PHE A 240 10.03 21.94 -6.10
C PHE A 240 11.40 22.63 -6.03
N ASP A 241 12.11 22.69 -7.13
CA ASP A 241 13.42 23.34 -7.23
C ASP A 241 14.41 22.80 -6.17
N VAL A 242 14.55 21.44 -6.16
CA VAL A 242 15.50 20.71 -5.33
C VAL A 242 16.52 20.04 -6.23
N ASN A 243 17.81 20.19 -5.88
CA ASN A 243 18.89 19.59 -6.65
C ASN A 243 19.06 18.10 -6.31
N PRO A 244 18.93 17.17 -7.28
CA PRO A 244 19.10 15.72 -7.07
C PRO A 244 20.49 15.33 -6.52
N ASP A 245 21.54 16.10 -6.84
CA ASP A 245 22.90 15.81 -6.38
C ASP A 245 23.08 16.03 -4.87
N SER A 246 22.23 16.86 -4.26
CA SER A 246 22.37 17.28 -2.85
C SER A 246 21.21 16.87 -1.95
N VAL A 247 20.08 16.42 -2.51
CA VAL A 247 18.98 15.88 -1.72
C VAL A 247 19.35 14.51 -1.15
N MET A 248 19.02 14.25 0.11
CA MET A 248 19.15 12.91 0.69
C MET A 248 18.00 12.04 0.21
N LEU A 249 18.27 11.06 -0.63
CA LEU A 249 17.30 10.08 -1.09
C LEU A 249 17.25 8.88 -0.13
N HIS A 250 16.16 8.73 0.58
CA HIS A 250 15.87 7.58 1.43
C HIS A 250 15.14 6.51 0.61
N ILE A 251 15.63 5.28 0.67
CA ILE A 251 15.11 4.15 -0.08
C ILE A 251 14.50 3.11 0.86
N ASN A 252 13.24 2.81 0.60
CA ASN A 252 12.44 1.75 1.23
C ASN A 252 11.80 0.83 0.20
N GLY A 253 11.35 -0.36 0.66
CA GLY A 253 10.55 -1.27 -0.15
C GLY A 253 11.38 -2.18 -1.06
N MET A 254 10.77 -2.67 -2.12
CA MET A 254 11.27 -3.78 -2.93
C MET A 254 12.28 -3.34 -4.00
N ILE A 255 13.41 -2.81 -3.56
CA ILE A 255 14.54 -2.44 -4.43
C ILE A 255 15.83 -3.07 -3.91
N ASP A 256 16.46 -3.89 -4.73
CA ASP A 256 17.76 -4.48 -4.40
C ASP A 256 18.91 -3.56 -4.83
N LYS A 257 19.93 -3.45 -3.97
CA LYS A 257 21.12 -2.63 -4.24
C LYS A 257 21.88 -3.07 -5.50
N ASN A 258 21.74 -4.34 -5.89
CA ASN A 258 22.39 -4.89 -7.09
C ASN A 258 21.43 -4.88 -8.31
N SER A 259 20.24 -4.31 -8.18
CA SER A 259 19.26 -4.26 -9.29
C SER A 259 19.60 -3.18 -10.32
N GLY A 260 19.10 -3.38 -11.55
CA GLY A 260 19.18 -2.36 -12.60
C GLY A 260 18.43 -1.07 -12.21
N LEU A 261 17.36 -1.18 -11.40
CA LEU A 261 16.62 -0.03 -10.89
C LEU A 261 17.49 0.83 -9.98
N TYR A 262 18.19 0.21 -9.01
CA TYR A 262 19.10 0.95 -8.15
C TYR A 262 20.23 1.61 -8.95
N ALA A 263 20.82 0.86 -9.89
CA ALA A 263 21.89 1.38 -10.75
C ALA A 263 21.45 2.58 -11.61
N ALA A 264 20.17 2.63 -12.04
CA ALA A 264 19.61 3.76 -12.76
C ALA A 264 19.40 4.98 -11.86
N VAL A 265 18.86 4.78 -10.65
CA VAL A 265 18.68 5.84 -9.64
C VAL A 265 20.02 6.43 -9.21
N TYR A 266 21.03 5.59 -8.98
CA TYR A 266 22.37 6.00 -8.54
C TYR A 266 23.10 6.92 -9.53
N LYS A 267 22.70 6.94 -10.80
CA LYS A 267 23.29 7.86 -11.80
C LYS A 267 22.94 9.34 -11.56
N TYR A 268 21.83 9.60 -10.86
CA TYR A 268 21.28 10.94 -10.71
C TYR A 268 21.26 11.42 -9.25
N PHE A 269 21.28 10.51 -8.29
CA PHE A 269 21.25 10.86 -6.87
C PHE A 269 22.58 10.43 -6.23
N LEU A 270 23.33 11.41 -5.70
CA LEU A 270 24.64 11.16 -5.10
C LEU A 270 24.54 10.84 -3.60
N GLN A 271 23.48 11.28 -2.95
CA GLN A 271 23.23 11.07 -1.52
C GLN A 271 22.09 10.06 -1.38
N ILE A 272 22.41 8.77 -1.22
CA ILE A 272 21.42 7.69 -1.09
C ILE A 272 21.63 6.95 0.22
N GLU A 273 20.55 6.77 0.96
CA GLU A 273 20.49 6.00 2.18
C GLU A 273 19.38 4.95 2.10
N PHE A 274 19.71 3.71 2.47
CA PHE A 274 18.69 2.68 2.66
C PHE A 274 18.19 2.75 4.09
N ASP A 275 16.86 2.82 4.24
CA ASP A 275 16.26 2.91 5.55
C ASP A 275 16.51 1.62 6.34
N MET A 276 16.74 1.80 7.62
CA MET A 276 16.94 0.71 8.56
C MET A 276 15.62 0.34 9.25
N LEU A 277 15.61 -0.81 9.90
CA LEU A 277 14.49 -1.19 10.77
C LEU A 277 14.36 -0.16 11.90
N PRO A 278 13.14 0.28 12.26
CA PRO A 278 12.93 1.22 13.35
C PRO A 278 13.59 0.77 14.66
N GLU A 279 14.21 1.72 15.35
CA GLU A 279 14.81 1.47 16.67
C GLU A 279 13.74 1.28 17.76
N GLY A 280 14.12 0.63 18.87
CA GLY A 280 13.21 0.39 20.00
C GLY A 280 12.34 -0.85 19.87
N TYR A 281 12.49 -1.60 18.76
CA TYR A 281 11.79 -2.86 18.51
C TYR A 281 12.77 -4.03 18.45
N ALA A 282 12.32 -5.21 18.87
CA ALA A 282 12.94 -6.48 18.55
C ALA A 282 12.32 -7.07 17.28
N TYR A 283 13.02 -7.98 16.63
CA TYR A 283 12.56 -8.60 15.39
C TYR A 283 12.86 -10.09 15.42
N TYR A 284 11.92 -10.92 15.01
CA TYR A 284 12.13 -12.34 14.81
C TYR A 284 13.30 -12.56 13.84
N GLU A 285 14.18 -13.50 14.17
CA GLU A 285 15.47 -13.68 13.46
C GLU A 285 15.33 -13.77 11.95
N LYS A 286 14.34 -14.51 11.46
CA LYS A 286 14.11 -14.65 10.01
C LYS A 286 13.71 -13.35 9.30
N ILE A 287 13.24 -12.34 10.02
CA ILE A 287 12.99 -11.01 9.44
C ILE A 287 14.34 -10.35 9.13
N LYS A 288 15.35 -10.57 9.96
CA LYS A 288 16.70 -10.01 9.80
C LYS A 288 17.52 -10.69 8.69
N ASP A 289 17.08 -11.84 8.18
CA ASP A 289 17.69 -12.51 7.04
C ASP A 289 17.48 -11.75 5.71
N HIS A 290 16.60 -10.73 5.72
CA HIS A 290 16.29 -9.88 4.57
C HIS A 290 16.87 -8.48 4.74
N PRO A 291 17.12 -7.74 3.63
CA PRO A 291 17.54 -6.35 3.69
C PRO A 291 16.54 -5.51 4.53
N PRO A 292 17.02 -4.73 5.52
CA PRO A 292 16.15 -3.98 6.44
C PRO A 292 15.13 -3.09 5.73
N HIS A 293 15.54 -2.41 4.66
CA HIS A 293 14.71 -1.49 3.91
C HIS A 293 13.54 -2.15 3.16
N PHE A 294 13.53 -3.49 2.98
CA PHE A 294 12.38 -4.17 2.34
C PHE A 294 11.10 -3.98 3.13
N PHE A 295 11.20 -3.91 4.44
CA PHE A 295 10.05 -3.87 5.34
C PHE A 295 10.00 -2.62 6.22
N SER A 296 11.04 -1.78 6.24
CA SER A 296 11.16 -0.65 7.17
C SER A 296 9.96 0.31 7.11
N HIS A 297 9.40 0.57 5.91
CA HIS A 297 8.20 1.39 5.76
C HIS A 297 6.97 0.77 6.44
N LEU A 298 6.83 -0.57 6.40
CA LEU A 298 5.72 -1.27 7.07
C LEU A 298 5.87 -1.18 8.59
N PHE A 299 7.08 -1.40 9.11
CA PHE A 299 7.35 -1.27 10.54
C PHE A 299 7.19 0.17 11.03
N ALA A 300 7.51 1.16 10.19
CA ALA A 300 7.29 2.56 10.49
C ALA A 300 5.79 2.89 10.68
N LEU A 301 4.88 2.22 9.98
CA LEU A 301 3.43 2.36 10.20
C LEU A 301 3.04 1.98 11.64
N ALA A 302 3.66 0.96 12.21
CA ALA A 302 3.40 0.53 13.59
C ALA A 302 3.88 1.55 14.63
N SER A 303 4.83 2.41 14.28
CA SER A 303 5.32 3.48 15.17
C SER A 303 4.39 4.70 15.22
N CYS A 304 3.36 4.74 14.37
CA CYS A 304 2.44 5.88 14.24
C CYS A 304 1.19 5.78 15.12
N VAL A 305 1.01 4.69 15.87
CA VAL A 305 -0.26 4.39 16.60
C VAL A 305 -0.03 3.99 18.05
#